data_4b6f4da4bf8e091d922944ef84ab3b3d
#
_entry.id   4b6f4da4bf8e091d922944ef84ab3b3d
#
_cell.length_a   1.000
_cell.length_b   1.000
_cell.length_c   1.000
_cell.angle_alpha   90.00
_cell.angle_beta   90.00
_cell.angle_gamma   90.00
#
_symmetry.space_group_name_H-M   'P 1'
#
loop_
_entity.id
_entity.type
_entity.pdbx_description
1 polymer ?
#
loop_
_entity_poly.entity_id
_entity_poly.type
_entity_poly.pdbx_seq_one_letter_code
_entity_poly.pdbx_strand_id
1 'polypeptide(L)' 'MDKTTEEIAQDFTAMGHSVTLITDIIAGNAMADDTAEDKQGCVDRNVEHLELMVAKDYWTTEDMTDVESAITAGNNYTA' A
#
# COMPACT_ATOMS: atom_id res chain seq x y z
N MET A 1 -7.75 1.83 22.92
CA MET A 1 -7.73 3.30 22.89
C MET A 1 -8.04 3.76 21.49
N ASP A 2 -8.97 4.68 21.35
CA ASP A 2 -9.35 5.19 20.03
C ASP A 2 -8.30 6.14 19.50
N LYS A 3 -8.04 6.08 18.22
CA LYS A 3 -7.15 7.03 17.57
C LYS A 3 -7.84 8.38 17.41
N THR A 4 -7.06 9.45 17.47
CA THR A 4 -7.55 10.78 17.19
C THR A 4 -7.80 10.93 15.68
N THR A 5 -8.59 11.93 15.30
CA THR A 5 -8.82 12.26 13.90
C THR A 5 -7.51 12.53 13.16
N GLU A 6 -6.57 13.20 13.84
CA GLU A 6 -5.26 13.51 13.26
C GLU A 6 -4.45 12.25 12.99
N GLU A 7 -4.45 11.29 13.93
CA GLU A 7 -3.72 10.03 13.76
C GLU A 7 -4.32 9.21 12.62
N ILE A 8 -5.65 9.18 12.51
CA ILE A 8 -6.33 8.49 11.39
C ILE A 8 -5.95 9.12 10.06
N ALA A 9 -5.88 10.45 10.00
CA ALA A 9 -5.48 11.16 8.79
C ALA A 9 -4.04 10.85 8.40
N GLN A 10 -3.13 10.73 9.38
CA GLN A 10 -1.75 10.35 9.13
C GLN A 10 -1.67 8.92 8.60
N ASP A 11 -2.43 8.00 9.17
CA ASP A 11 -2.48 6.62 8.70
C ASP A 11 -3.03 6.55 7.27
N PHE A 12 -4.05 7.34 6.97
CA PHE A 12 -4.60 7.43 5.62
C PHE A 12 -3.55 7.90 4.62
N THR A 13 -2.76 8.91 4.98
CA THR A 13 -1.67 9.41 4.14
C THR A 13 -0.61 8.33 3.92
N ALA A 14 -0.26 7.59 4.98
CA ALA A 14 0.71 6.51 4.87
C ALA A 14 0.22 5.39 3.95
N MET A 15 -1.07 5.04 4.03
CA MET A 15 -1.67 4.07 3.10
C MET A 15 -1.58 4.56 1.65
N GLY A 16 -1.86 5.83 1.42
CA GLY A 16 -1.77 6.43 0.08
C GLY A 16 -0.37 6.33 -0.50
N HIS A 17 0.67 6.53 0.32
CA HIS A 17 2.05 6.36 -0.11
C HIS A 17 2.34 4.92 -0.54
N SER A 18 1.88 3.94 0.23
CA SER A 18 2.08 2.54 -0.10
C SER A 18 1.33 2.14 -1.38
N VAL A 19 0.10 2.62 -1.55
CA VAL A 19 -0.69 2.39 -2.77
C VAL A 19 0.07 2.95 -3.98
N THR A 20 0.52 4.19 -3.89
CA THR A 20 1.24 4.85 -4.98
C THR A 20 2.52 4.10 -5.33
N LEU A 21 3.29 3.71 -4.32
CA LEU A 21 4.55 3.02 -4.55
C LEU A 21 4.33 1.66 -5.23
N ILE A 22 3.36 0.89 -4.77
CA ILE A 22 3.03 -0.40 -5.40
C ILE A 22 2.63 -0.19 -6.86
N THR A 23 1.71 0.74 -7.13
CA THR A 23 1.22 0.95 -8.49
C THR A 23 2.32 1.50 -9.40
N ASP A 24 3.19 2.37 -8.90
CA ASP A 24 4.28 2.93 -9.69
C ASP A 24 5.34 1.87 -10.02
N ILE A 25 5.66 0.98 -9.07
CA ILE A 25 6.61 -0.11 -9.34
C ILE A 25 6.04 -1.05 -10.41
N ILE A 26 4.77 -1.41 -10.29
CA ILE A 26 4.11 -2.31 -11.27
C ILE A 26 4.06 -1.66 -12.65
N ALA A 27 3.81 -0.35 -12.72
CA ALA A 27 3.75 0.39 -13.98
C ALA A 27 5.13 0.70 -14.58
N GLY A 28 6.21 0.46 -13.84
CA GLY A 28 7.56 0.78 -14.30
C GLY A 28 7.96 2.24 -14.07
N ASN A 29 7.20 2.98 -13.27
CA ASN A 29 7.46 4.40 -13.00
C ASN A 29 8.32 4.64 -11.77
N ALA A 30 8.60 3.59 -10.99
CA ALA A 30 9.46 3.67 -9.82
C ALA A 30 10.38 2.47 -9.81
N MET A 31 11.59 2.67 -9.26
CA MET A 31 12.60 1.62 -9.10
C MET A 31 12.97 0.94 -10.43
N ALA A 32 12.90 1.68 -11.55
CA ALA A 32 13.12 1.11 -12.89
C ALA A 32 14.53 0.51 -13.05
N ASP A 33 15.51 1.09 -12.37
CA ASP A 33 16.91 0.64 -12.45
C ASP A 33 17.29 -0.33 -11.33
N ASP A 34 16.35 -0.68 -10.45
CA ASP A 34 16.61 -1.59 -9.36
C ASP A 34 16.45 -3.04 -9.81
N THR A 35 17.01 -3.97 -9.02
CA THR A 35 16.90 -5.39 -9.33
C THR A 35 15.48 -5.89 -9.15
N ALA A 36 15.16 -7.02 -9.80
CA ALA A 36 13.87 -7.68 -9.61
C ALA A 36 13.63 -8.04 -8.14
N GLU A 37 14.68 -8.47 -7.44
CA GLU A 37 14.60 -8.80 -6.02
C GLU A 37 14.22 -7.58 -5.18
N ASP A 38 14.84 -6.43 -5.46
CA ASP A 38 14.55 -5.21 -4.72
C ASP A 38 13.12 -4.71 -4.98
N LYS A 39 12.68 -4.77 -6.22
CA LYS A 39 11.30 -4.38 -6.59
C LYS A 39 10.29 -5.29 -5.90
N GLN A 40 10.51 -6.59 -5.97
CA GLN A 40 9.61 -7.57 -5.35
C GLN A 40 9.54 -7.37 -3.84
N GLY A 41 10.69 -7.18 -3.20
CA GLY A 41 10.74 -6.94 -1.75
C GLY A 41 10.01 -5.68 -1.35
N CYS A 42 10.13 -4.61 -2.14
CA CYS A 42 9.44 -3.36 -1.85
C CYS A 42 7.92 -3.52 -1.98
N VAL A 43 7.46 -4.17 -3.04
CA VAL A 43 6.03 -4.43 -3.22
C VAL A 43 5.50 -5.29 -2.08
N ASP A 44 6.21 -6.36 -1.73
CA ASP A 44 5.78 -7.28 -0.68
C ASP A 44 5.66 -6.58 0.67
N ARG A 45 6.63 -5.74 1.03
CA ARG A 45 6.59 -4.99 2.29
C ARG A 45 5.45 -3.98 2.33
N ASN A 46 5.17 -3.34 1.20
CA ASN A 46 4.07 -2.37 1.14
C ASN A 46 2.70 -3.04 1.13
N VAL A 47 2.57 -4.21 0.51
CA VAL A 47 1.36 -5.03 0.61
C VAL A 47 1.11 -5.42 2.06
N GLU A 48 2.14 -5.90 2.76
CA GLU A 48 2.02 -6.25 4.18
C GLU A 48 1.58 -5.06 5.02
N HIS A 49 2.16 -3.88 4.77
CA HIS A 49 1.76 -2.66 5.46
C HIS A 49 0.28 -2.34 5.23
N LEU A 50 -0.19 -2.44 3.98
CA LEU A 50 -1.59 -2.20 3.68
C LEU A 50 -2.50 -3.22 4.34
N GLU A 51 -2.12 -4.49 4.36
CA GLU A 51 -2.91 -5.53 5.02
C GLU A 51 -3.07 -5.26 6.52
N LEU A 52 -2.01 -4.78 7.17
CA LEU A 52 -2.06 -4.40 8.58
C LEU A 52 -2.97 -3.18 8.78
N MET A 53 -2.95 -2.24 7.86
CA MET A 53 -3.78 -1.04 7.95
C MET A 53 -5.26 -1.35 7.72
N VAL A 54 -5.60 -2.22 6.76
CA VAL A 54 -7.00 -2.57 6.50
C VAL A 54 -7.63 -3.35 7.66
N ALA A 55 -6.81 -3.97 8.50
CA ALA A 55 -7.31 -4.66 9.69
C ALA A 55 -7.86 -3.70 10.75
N LYS A 56 -7.57 -2.40 10.65
CA LYS A 56 -8.16 -1.39 11.53
C LYS A 56 -9.63 -1.23 11.20
N ASP A 57 -10.43 -0.83 12.19
CA ASP A 57 -11.88 -0.78 12.04
C ASP A 57 -12.47 0.61 11.82
N TYR A 58 -11.62 1.61 11.61
CA TYR A 58 -12.08 3.00 11.47
C TYR A 58 -12.12 3.50 10.02
N TRP A 59 -11.86 2.62 9.05
CA TRP A 59 -11.90 3.00 7.63
C TRP A 59 -13.31 2.82 7.05
N THR A 60 -13.67 3.68 6.11
CA THR A 60 -14.90 3.50 5.33
C THR A 60 -14.63 2.60 4.13
N THR A 61 -15.68 2.08 3.52
CA THR A 61 -15.56 1.30 2.28
C THR A 61 -14.87 2.12 1.17
N GLU A 62 -15.22 3.41 1.10
CA GLU A 62 -14.64 4.31 0.10
C GLU A 62 -13.13 4.47 0.31
N ASP A 63 -12.68 4.61 1.57
CA ASP A 63 -11.27 4.70 1.90
C ASP A 63 -10.49 3.46 1.44
N MET A 64 -11.14 2.31 1.45
CA MET A 64 -10.49 1.03 1.22
C MET A 64 -10.43 0.61 -0.25
N THR A 65 -11.20 1.26 -1.13
CA THR A 65 -11.30 0.84 -2.54
C THR A 65 -9.95 0.77 -3.23
N ASP A 66 -9.17 1.86 -3.18
CA ASP A 66 -7.86 1.91 -3.83
C ASP A 66 -6.85 1.02 -3.11
N VAL A 67 -6.96 0.94 -1.79
CA VAL A 67 -6.07 0.12 -0.98
C VAL A 67 -6.24 -1.37 -1.32
N GLU A 68 -7.47 -1.84 -1.40
CA GLU A 68 -7.76 -3.24 -1.74
C GLU A 68 -7.29 -3.57 -3.16
N SER A 69 -7.46 -2.64 -4.11
CA SER A 69 -6.96 -2.81 -5.47
C SER A 69 -5.44 -2.93 -5.50
N ALA A 70 -4.75 -2.10 -4.71
CA ALA A 70 -3.29 -2.14 -4.63
C ALA A 70 -2.80 -3.45 -4.00
N ILE A 71 -3.49 -3.93 -2.96
CA ILE A 71 -3.16 -5.21 -2.33
C ILE A 71 -3.27 -6.35 -3.34
N THR A 72 -4.37 -6.38 -4.08
CA THR A 72 -4.60 -7.40 -5.11
C THR A 72 -3.52 -7.35 -6.19
N ALA A 73 -3.23 -6.14 -6.70
CA ALA A 73 -2.21 -5.97 -7.72
C ALA A 73 -0.82 -6.37 -7.21
N GLY A 74 -0.50 -5.99 -5.97
CA GLY A 74 0.76 -6.35 -5.36
C GLY A 74 0.92 -7.85 -5.14
N ASN A 75 -0.16 -8.52 -4.73
CA ASN A 75 -0.13 -9.98 -4.53
C ASN A 75 0.03 -10.74 -5.86
N ASN A 76 -0.38 -10.14 -6.96
CA ASN A 76 -0.26 -10.74 -8.29
C ASN A 76 1.03 -10.34 -9.00
N TYR A 77 1.81 -9.45 -8.42
CA TYR A 77 3.04 -8.94 -9.03
C TYR A 77 4.18 -9.94 -8.87
N THR A 78 4.88 -10.18 -9.98
CA THR A 78 6.13 -10.94 -10.00
C THR A 78 7.14 -10.13 -10.79
N ALA A 79 8.20 -9.72 -10.13
CA ALA A 79 9.24 -8.89 -10.75
C ALA A 79 10.14 -9.69 -11.71
#